data_49804f70a8ff54db13ad2f71acf2a184
#
_entry.id   49804f70a8ff54db13ad2f71acf2a184
#
_cell.length_a   1.000
_cell.length_b   1.000
_cell.length_c   1.000
_cell.angle_alpha   90.00
_cell.angle_beta   90.00
_cell.angle_gamma   90.00
#
_symmetry.space_group_name_H-M   'P 1'
#
loop_
_entity.id
_entity.type
_entity.pdbx_description
1 polymer ?
#
loop_
_entity_poly.entity_id
_entity_poly.type
_entity_poly.pdbx_seq_one_letter_code
_entity_poly.pdbx_strand_id
1 'polypeptide(L)'
;DAVRVRKVMKERAPRLYRSLGKLDKQLKELQVDCGNYLVLPGTGSIIMTILKVQGEFDAFLEAHKDVELEDEAIKFYFDIRNFLNIAELIDENYVVYAENGEDGLFRLKLFCVNPAVNLGEYLKKGRSAVFFSATLLPMSYYRKLLSNRQDDYGIYVESPFSQKNRCILNAGDVSSLYSRRGYEEYH
;
A
#
# COMPACT_ATOMS: atom_id res chain seq x y z
N ASP A 1 -1.45 10.94 -11.05
CA ASP A 1 -2.02 9.97 -12.01
C ASP A 1 -3.42 10.38 -12.48
N ALA A 2 -4.38 10.70 -11.59
CA ALA A 2 -5.73 11.13 -12.00
C ALA A 2 -5.76 12.25 -13.04
N VAL A 3 -4.86 13.25 -12.94
CA VAL A 3 -4.77 14.39 -13.88
C VAL A 3 -4.32 13.96 -15.28
N ARG A 4 -3.36 13.04 -15.35
CA ARG A 4 -2.82 12.55 -16.63
C ARG A 4 -3.86 11.68 -17.34
N VAL A 5 -4.42 10.70 -16.62
CA VAL A 5 -5.48 9.83 -17.15
C VAL A 5 -6.69 10.65 -17.61
N ARG A 6 -7.05 11.70 -16.86
CA ARG A 6 -8.12 12.60 -17.25
C ARG A 6 -7.88 13.24 -18.62
N LYS A 7 -6.65 13.66 -18.93
CA LYS A 7 -6.34 14.27 -20.25
C LYS A 7 -6.58 13.29 -21.40
N VAL A 8 -6.16 12.04 -21.23
CA VAL A 8 -6.35 10.97 -22.22
C VAL A 8 -7.83 10.67 -22.46
N MET A 9 -8.65 10.69 -21.40
CA MET A 9 -10.07 10.35 -21.46
C MET A 9 -11.00 11.47 -21.97
N LYS A 10 -10.47 12.66 -22.25
CA LYS A 10 -11.28 13.83 -22.59
C LYS A 10 -12.25 13.60 -23.77
N GLU A 11 -11.74 12.99 -24.84
CA GLU A 11 -12.50 12.75 -26.08
C GLU A 11 -13.10 11.34 -26.12
N ARG A 12 -12.47 10.39 -25.46
CA ARG A 12 -12.83 8.97 -25.51
C ARG A 12 -13.95 8.58 -24.54
N ALA A 13 -13.97 9.20 -23.34
CA ALA A 13 -14.90 8.86 -22.27
C ALA A 13 -15.38 10.10 -21.49
N PRO A 14 -16.34 10.89 -22.01
CA PRO A 14 -16.78 12.14 -21.39
C PRO A 14 -17.35 12.00 -19.97
N ARG A 15 -17.94 10.87 -19.63
CA ARG A 15 -18.45 10.60 -18.28
C ARG A 15 -17.31 10.37 -17.31
N LEU A 16 -16.35 9.50 -17.68
CA LEU A 16 -15.14 9.23 -16.92
C LEU A 16 -14.31 10.50 -16.74
N TYR A 17 -14.12 11.30 -17.80
CA TYR A 17 -13.45 12.60 -17.73
C TYR A 17 -14.05 13.51 -16.64
N ARG A 18 -15.38 13.60 -16.56
CA ARG A 18 -16.07 14.42 -15.54
C ARG A 18 -15.89 13.86 -14.12
N SER A 19 -15.99 12.54 -13.96
CA SER A 19 -15.79 11.88 -12.67
C SER A 19 -14.34 12.02 -12.17
N LEU A 20 -13.35 11.88 -13.06
CA LEU A 20 -11.94 12.17 -12.75
C LEU A 20 -11.71 13.62 -12.37
N GLY A 21 -12.42 14.57 -13.03
CA GLY A 21 -12.36 15.98 -12.66
C GLY A 21 -12.90 16.28 -11.28
N LYS A 22 -13.96 15.57 -10.85
CA LYS A 22 -14.49 15.68 -9.49
C LYS A 22 -13.50 15.12 -8.47
N LEU A 23 -12.90 13.97 -8.78
CA LEU A 23 -11.89 13.35 -7.91
C LEU A 23 -10.66 14.27 -7.75
N ASP A 24 -10.14 14.81 -8.85
CA ASP A 24 -9.02 15.76 -8.83
C ASP A 24 -9.33 17.00 -7.97
N LYS A 25 -10.55 17.53 -8.07
CA LYS A 25 -10.99 18.67 -7.25
C LYS A 25 -10.99 18.32 -5.76
N GLN A 26 -11.58 17.18 -5.38
CA GLN A 26 -11.62 16.73 -3.99
C GLN A 26 -10.22 16.47 -3.41
N LEU A 27 -9.31 15.89 -4.21
CA LEU A 27 -7.92 15.69 -3.78
C LEU A 27 -7.19 17.02 -3.57
N LYS A 28 -7.43 18.02 -4.44
CA LYS A 28 -6.87 19.37 -4.28
C LYS A 28 -7.42 20.11 -3.06
N GLU A 29 -8.70 19.94 -2.75
CA GLU A 29 -9.31 20.50 -1.53
C GLU A 29 -8.62 19.91 -0.28
N LEU A 30 -8.43 18.58 -0.24
CA LEU A 30 -7.68 17.93 0.84
C LEU A 30 -6.21 18.39 0.90
N GLN A 31 -5.59 18.63 -0.25
CA GLN A 31 -4.20 19.08 -0.31
C GLN A 31 -4.00 20.46 0.31
N VAL A 32 -4.98 21.37 0.16
CA VAL A 32 -4.92 22.73 0.74
C VAL A 32 -4.81 22.67 2.26
N ASP A 33 -5.54 21.74 2.90
CA ASP A 33 -5.55 21.57 4.35
C ASP A 33 -4.38 20.70 4.86
N CYS A 34 -3.65 20.08 3.94
CA CYS A 34 -2.56 19.16 4.24
C CYS A 34 -1.23 19.91 4.30
N GLY A 35 -0.60 19.96 5.48
CA GLY A 35 0.81 20.32 5.60
C GLY A 35 1.71 19.22 5.03
N ASN A 36 2.58 18.62 5.85
CA ASN A 36 3.32 17.42 5.45
C ASN A 36 2.41 16.19 5.38
N TYR A 37 1.53 16.06 6.38
CA TYR A 37 0.50 15.01 6.41
C TYR A 37 -0.75 15.50 7.15
N LEU A 38 -1.89 14.86 6.86
CA LEU A 38 -3.18 15.11 7.49
C LEU A 38 -3.89 13.79 7.77
N VAL A 39 -4.12 13.48 9.05
CA VAL A 39 -4.92 12.32 9.45
C VAL A 39 -6.40 12.65 9.29
N LEU A 40 -7.14 11.76 8.65
CA LEU A 40 -8.56 11.91 8.36
C LEU A 40 -9.39 10.95 9.23
N PRO A 41 -10.62 11.33 9.60
CA PRO A 41 -11.52 10.46 10.36
C PRO A 41 -12.02 9.24 9.56
N GLY A 42 -11.74 9.20 8.27
CA GLY A 42 -12.13 8.15 7.33
C GLY A 42 -12.03 8.64 5.90
N THR A 43 -12.53 7.84 4.96
CA THR A 43 -12.50 8.16 3.53
C THR A 43 -13.49 9.26 3.11
N GLY A 44 -14.46 9.58 3.96
CA GLY A 44 -15.45 10.64 3.69
C GLY A 44 -16.20 10.47 2.36
N SER A 45 -16.54 11.58 1.73
CA SER A 45 -17.28 11.59 0.46
C SER A 45 -16.42 11.19 -0.75
N ILE A 46 -15.09 11.17 -0.61
CA ILE A 46 -14.16 10.85 -1.71
C ILE A 46 -14.34 9.40 -2.18
N ILE A 47 -14.68 8.48 -1.27
CA ILE A 47 -14.90 7.07 -1.61
C ILE A 47 -16.00 6.91 -2.65
N MET A 48 -17.11 7.66 -2.54
CA MET A 48 -18.20 7.62 -3.49
C MET A 48 -17.80 8.15 -4.87
N THR A 49 -16.86 9.11 -4.89
CA THR A 49 -16.32 9.61 -6.16
C THR A 49 -15.39 8.59 -6.79
N ILE A 50 -14.58 7.90 -6.00
CA ILE A 50 -13.69 6.82 -6.49
C ILE A 50 -14.51 5.64 -7.03
N LEU A 51 -15.56 5.21 -6.31
CA LEU A 51 -16.50 4.18 -6.79
C LEU A 51 -17.14 4.56 -8.13
N LYS A 52 -17.54 5.82 -8.27
CA LYS A 52 -18.08 6.31 -9.53
C LYS A 52 -17.06 6.28 -10.65
N VAL A 53 -15.81 6.68 -10.38
CA VAL A 53 -14.71 6.61 -11.35
C VAL A 53 -14.49 5.17 -11.78
N GLN A 54 -14.46 4.21 -10.85
CA GLN A 54 -14.35 2.79 -11.18
C GLN A 54 -15.48 2.33 -12.10
N GLY A 55 -16.75 2.60 -11.74
CA GLY A 55 -17.88 2.18 -12.57
C GLY A 55 -17.88 2.78 -13.97
N GLU A 56 -17.44 4.04 -14.13
CA GLU A 56 -17.28 4.65 -15.45
C GLU A 56 -16.09 4.05 -16.24
N PHE A 57 -15.04 3.59 -15.57
CA PHE A 57 -13.96 2.81 -16.20
C PHE A 57 -14.46 1.45 -16.65
N ASP A 58 -15.20 0.72 -15.80
CA ASP A 58 -15.74 -0.59 -16.14
C ASP A 58 -16.64 -0.49 -17.37
N ALA A 59 -17.55 0.50 -17.40
CA ALA A 59 -18.42 0.75 -18.54
C ALA A 59 -17.63 1.12 -19.83
N PHE A 60 -16.55 1.88 -19.69
CA PHE A 60 -15.70 2.23 -20.81
C PHE A 60 -14.97 1.01 -21.37
N LEU A 61 -14.39 0.17 -20.52
CA LEU A 61 -13.68 -1.05 -20.91
C LEU A 61 -14.62 -2.07 -21.56
N GLU A 62 -15.83 -2.20 -21.05
CA GLU A 62 -16.85 -3.10 -21.62
C GLU A 62 -17.28 -2.65 -23.03
N ALA A 63 -17.44 -1.33 -23.24
CA ALA A 63 -17.84 -0.77 -24.52
C ALA A 63 -16.72 -0.76 -25.56
N HIS A 64 -15.45 -0.84 -25.15
CA HIS A 64 -14.28 -0.67 -26.02
C HIS A 64 -13.26 -1.82 -25.83
N LYS A 65 -13.70 -3.06 -26.00
CA LYS A 65 -12.86 -4.25 -25.78
C LYS A 65 -11.63 -4.35 -26.69
N ASP A 66 -11.70 -3.71 -27.86
CA ASP A 66 -10.64 -3.74 -28.85
C ASP A 66 -9.70 -2.51 -28.79
N VAL A 67 -9.90 -1.61 -27.83
CA VAL A 67 -9.09 -0.41 -27.68
C VAL A 67 -7.96 -0.67 -26.71
N GLU A 68 -6.73 -0.61 -27.18
CA GLU A 68 -5.55 -0.53 -26.33
C GLU A 68 -5.58 0.77 -25.53
N LEU A 69 -5.62 0.63 -24.22
CA LEU A 69 -5.42 1.74 -23.29
C LEU A 69 -3.92 1.94 -23.06
N GLU A 70 -3.55 3.19 -22.85
CA GLU A 70 -2.21 3.53 -22.37
C GLU A 70 -1.96 2.84 -21.03
N ASP A 71 -0.76 2.31 -20.83
CA ASP A 71 -0.35 1.59 -19.61
C ASP A 71 -0.65 2.39 -18.34
N GLU A 72 -0.53 3.72 -18.40
CA GLU A 72 -0.81 4.61 -17.28
C GLU A 72 -2.30 4.61 -16.88
N ALA A 73 -3.21 4.51 -17.84
CA ALA A 73 -4.65 4.44 -17.56
C ALA A 73 -5.04 3.09 -16.96
N ILE A 74 -4.45 2.01 -17.45
CA ILE A 74 -4.65 0.66 -16.93
C ILE A 74 -4.11 0.57 -15.49
N LYS A 75 -2.91 1.06 -15.25
CA LYS A 75 -2.31 1.11 -13.92
C LYS A 75 -3.20 1.88 -12.94
N PHE A 76 -3.65 3.06 -13.32
CA PHE A 76 -4.53 3.88 -12.50
C PHE A 76 -5.87 3.19 -12.20
N TYR A 77 -6.44 2.47 -13.15
CA TYR A 77 -7.64 1.66 -12.94
C TYR A 77 -7.41 0.58 -11.87
N PHE A 78 -6.29 -0.15 -11.93
CA PHE A 78 -5.94 -1.14 -10.92
C PHE A 78 -5.64 -0.51 -9.56
N ASP A 79 -5.01 0.66 -9.51
CA ASP A 79 -4.76 1.40 -8.28
C ASP A 79 -6.08 1.80 -7.60
N ILE A 80 -7.08 2.26 -8.37
CA ILE A 80 -8.43 2.55 -7.88
C ILE A 80 -9.09 1.28 -7.31
N ARG A 81 -9.04 0.17 -8.04
CA ARG A 81 -9.62 -1.09 -7.57
C ARG A 81 -8.96 -1.57 -6.28
N ASN A 82 -7.64 -1.52 -6.21
CA ASN A 82 -6.91 -1.88 -5.00
C ASN A 82 -7.28 -0.97 -3.83
N PHE A 83 -7.37 0.34 -4.06
CA PHE A 83 -7.80 1.28 -3.04
C PHE A 83 -9.20 0.93 -2.50
N LEU A 84 -10.16 0.64 -3.37
CA LEU A 84 -11.52 0.29 -2.98
C LEU A 84 -11.58 -1.04 -2.23
N ASN A 85 -10.84 -2.07 -2.69
CA ASN A 85 -10.75 -3.35 -2.00
C ASN A 85 -10.19 -3.20 -0.58
N ILE A 86 -9.20 -2.31 -0.38
CA ILE A 86 -8.67 -2.03 0.95
C ILE A 86 -9.66 -1.20 1.76
N ALA A 87 -10.39 -0.27 1.13
CA ALA A 87 -11.39 0.56 1.80
C ALA A 87 -12.53 -0.26 2.42
N GLU A 88 -12.88 -1.42 1.82
CA GLU A 88 -13.85 -2.37 2.38
C GLU A 88 -13.35 -3.08 3.65
N LEU A 89 -12.03 -3.10 3.87
CA LEU A 89 -11.39 -3.75 5.02
C LEU A 89 -11.12 -2.79 6.19
N ILE A 90 -11.47 -1.51 6.05
CA ILE A 90 -11.18 -0.49 7.08
C ILE A 90 -11.96 -0.80 8.35
N ASP A 91 -11.21 -0.96 9.45
CA ASP A 91 -11.68 -1.08 10.82
C ASP A 91 -10.86 -0.16 11.73
N GLU A 92 -10.94 -0.35 13.06
CA GLU A 92 -10.16 0.39 14.04
C GLU A 92 -8.64 0.22 13.92
N ASN A 93 -8.18 -0.77 13.15
CA ASN A 93 -6.75 -1.02 12.90
C ASN A 93 -6.21 -0.26 11.69
N TYR A 94 -7.03 0.58 11.05
CA TYR A 94 -6.61 1.39 9.91
C TYR A 94 -6.54 2.87 10.27
N VAL A 95 -5.60 3.55 9.63
CA VAL A 95 -5.50 5.01 9.62
C VAL A 95 -5.64 5.49 8.18
N VAL A 96 -6.58 6.41 7.97
CA VAL A 96 -6.72 7.11 6.70
C VAL A 96 -5.96 8.43 6.81
N TYR A 97 -5.02 8.68 5.91
CA TYR A 97 -4.28 9.93 5.91
C TYR A 97 -3.92 10.41 4.51
N ALA A 98 -3.71 11.70 4.41
CA ALA A 98 -3.15 12.33 3.21
C ALA A 98 -1.74 12.84 3.49
N GLU A 99 -0.89 12.86 2.49
CA GLU A 99 0.47 13.38 2.59
C GLU A 99 0.90 14.11 1.32
N ASN A 100 1.75 15.10 1.47
CA ASN A 100 2.56 15.66 0.40
C ASN A 100 3.89 14.91 0.40
N GLY A 101 4.11 14.04 -0.59
CA GLY A 101 5.35 13.26 -0.70
C GLY A 101 6.55 14.15 -1.05
N GLU A 102 7.76 13.71 -0.70
CA GLU A 102 9.02 14.40 -1.07
C GLU A 102 9.19 14.55 -2.59
N ASP A 103 8.54 13.72 -3.37
CA ASP A 103 8.45 13.77 -4.84
C ASP A 103 7.44 14.82 -5.37
N GLY A 104 6.84 15.60 -4.47
CA GLY A 104 5.84 16.62 -4.80
C GLY A 104 4.46 16.06 -5.15
N LEU A 105 4.22 14.75 -5.00
CA LEU A 105 2.93 14.14 -5.27
C LEU A 105 2.07 14.08 -4.02
N PHE A 106 0.82 14.54 -4.14
CA PHE A 106 -0.18 14.38 -3.10
C PHE A 106 -0.77 12.98 -3.14
N ARG A 107 -0.88 12.34 -1.99
CA ARG A 107 -1.40 10.97 -1.84
C ARG A 107 -2.43 10.87 -0.73
N LEU A 108 -3.51 10.16 -1.01
CA LEU A 108 -4.45 9.66 -0.01
C LEU A 108 -4.10 8.19 0.26
N LYS A 109 -3.90 7.83 1.52
CA LYS A 109 -3.44 6.50 1.91
C LYS A 109 -4.37 5.86 2.95
N LEU A 110 -4.53 4.55 2.81
CA LEU A 110 -5.16 3.66 3.76
C LEU A 110 -4.07 2.81 4.39
N PHE A 111 -3.75 3.07 5.65
CA PHE A 111 -2.63 2.43 6.34
C PHE A 111 -3.14 1.44 7.38
N CYS A 112 -2.85 0.16 7.19
CA CYS A 112 -3.15 -0.88 8.16
C CYS A 112 -2.08 -0.88 9.25
N VAL A 113 -2.45 -0.49 10.46
CA VAL A 113 -1.54 -0.46 11.62
C VAL A 113 -1.37 -1.86 12.20
N ASN A 114 -2.47 -2.64 12.26
CA ASN A 114 -2.45 -4.02 12.74
C ASN A 114 -3.18 -4.96 11.77
N PRO A 115 -2.45 -5.79 11.01
CA PRO A 115 -3.04 -6.67 10.01
C PRO A 115 -3.67 -7.95 10.58
N ALA A 116 -3.57 -8.21 11.88
CA ALA A 116 -3.95 -9.50 12.48
C ALA A 116 -5.40 -9.92 12.21
N VAL A 117 -6.35 -8.97 12.24
CA VAL A 117 -7.77 -9.24 11.97
C VAL A 117 -7.96 -9.72 10.53
N ASN A 118 -7.44 -8.96 9.58
CA ASN A 118 -7.56 -9.29 8.16
C ASN A 118 -6.80 -10.56 7.79
N LEU A 119 -5.57 -10.74 8.30
CA LEU A 119 -4.82 -11.98 8.14
C LEU A 119 -5.59 -13.17 8.72
N GLY A 120 -6.20 -13.01 9.90
CA GLY A 120 -7.02 -14.04 10.54
C GLY A 120 -8.14 -14.54 9.63
N GLU A 121 -8.83 -13.65 8.91
CA GLU A 121 -9.88 -14.03 7.96
C GLU A 121 -9.33 -14.83 6.76
N TYR A 122 -8.15 -14.48 6.28
CA TYR A 122 -7.49 -15.25 5.23
C TYR A 122 -6.97 -16.60 5.73
N LEU A 123 -6.41 -16.65 6.94
CA LEU A 123 -5.90 -17.89 7.55
C LEU A 123 -7.01 -18.91 7.79
N LYS A 124 -8.24 -18.49 8.09
CA LYS A 124 -9.41 -19.36 8.23
C LYS A 124 -9.75 -20.14 6.95
N LYS A 125 -9.35 -19.64 5.78
CA LYS A 125 -9.56 -20.33 4.50
C LYS A 125 -8.58 -21.47 4.29
N GLY A 126 -7.45 -21.49 5.00
CA GLY A 126 -6.45 -22.53 5.00
C GLY A 126 -6.67 -23.55 6.12
N ARG A 127 -6.11 -24.75 5.96
CA ARG A 127 -6.15 -25.77 7.01
C ARG A 127 -5.15 -25.48 8.13
N SER A 128 -4.01 -24.94 7.80
CA SER A 128 -2.95 -24.51 8.71
C SER A 128 -2.03 -23.50 8.03
N ALA A 129 -1.33 -22.69 8.82
CA ALA A 129 -0.32 -21.77 8.35
C ALA A 129 0.92 -21.84 9.25
N VAL A 130 2.10 -21.71 8.67
CA VAL A 130 3.37 -21.66 9.39
C VAL A 130 4.10 -20.39 8.96
N PHE A 131 4.39 -19.53 9.94
CA PHE A 131 5.21 -18.35 9.75
C PHE A 131 6.61 -18.63 10.31
N PHE A 132 7.63 -18.33 9.54
CA PHE A 132 9.01 -18.53 9.99
C PHE A 132 9.92 -17.41 9.51
N SER A 133 10.86 -17.03 10.37
CA SER A 133 11.94 -16.09 10.05
C SER A 133 13.01 -16.18 11.13
N ALA A 134 14.23 -15.85 10.79
CA ALA A 134 15.32 -15.70 11.76
C ALA A 134 15.09 -14.52 12.73
N THR A 135 14.19 -13.61 12.43
CA THR A 135 13.96 -12.34 13.14
C THR A 135 12.57 -12.19 13.73
N LEU A 136 11.80 -13.28 13.87
CA LEU A 136 10.48 -13.25 14.53
C LEU A 136 10.60 -13.13 16.07
N LEU A 137 11.39 -12.17 16.56
CA LEU A 137 11.61 -11.90 17.96
C LEU A 137 11.30 -10.44 18.30
N PRO A 138 10.60 -10.16 19.41
CA PRO A 138 10.01 -11.08 20.36
C PRO A 138 8.76 -11.76 19.81
N MET A 139 8.62 -13.06 20.05
CA MET A 139 7.57 -13.90 19.46
C MET A 139 6.14 -13.42 19.81
N SER A 140 5.95 -12.87 21.01
CA SER A 140 4.67 -12.31 21.46
C SER A 140 4.20 -11.12 20.62
N TYR A 141 5.13 -10.29 20.13
CA TYR A 141 4.83 -9.17 19.25
C TYR A 141 4.30 -9.67 17.89
N TYR A 142 5.06 -10.56 17.24
CA TYR A 142 4.67 -11.08 15.94
C TYR A 142 3.39 -11.91 15.97
N ARG A 143 3.14 -12.67 17.05
CA ARG A 143 1.88 -13.38 17.22
C ARG A 143 0.68 -12.41 17.22
N LYS A 144 0.80 -11.27 17.90
CA LYS A 144 -0.24 -10.23 17.91
C LYS A 144 -0.49 -9.61 16.53
N LEU A 145 0.53 -9.51 15.69
CA LEU A 145 0.41 -8.95 14.35
C LEU A 145 -0.05 -9.95 13.30
N LEU A 146 0.25 -11.24 13.48
CA LEU A 146 0.00 -12.25 12.45
C LEU A 146 -1.33 -12.96 12.64
N SER A 147 -1.77 -13.24 13.87
CA SER A 147 -3.00 -13.98 14.11
C SER A 147 -3.83 -13.47 15.28
N ASN A 148 -3.19 -12.86 16.27
CA ASN A 148 -3.80 -12.45 17.54
C ASN A 148 -4.54 -13.58 18.28
N ARG A 149 -4.20 -14.85 18.02
CA ARG A 149 -4.81 -16.02 18.68
C ARG A 149 -3.94 -16.48 19.83
N GLN A 150 -4.56 -16.84 20.96
CA GLN A 150 -3.84 -17.27 22.16
C GLN A 150 -3.32 -18.71 22.06
N ASP A 151 -3.98 -19.53 21.27
CA ASP A 151 -3.69 -20.94 21.05
C ASP A 151 -2.64 -21.22 19.95
N ASP A 152 -2.14 -20.19 19.28
CA ASP A 152 -1.07 -20.33 18.30
C ASP A 152 0.27 -20.62 18.97
N TYR A 153 0.94 -21.64 18.47
CA TYR A 153 2.24 -22.06 18.97
C TYR A 153 3.36 -21.20 18.42
N GLY A 154 4.30 -20.83 19.30
CA GLY A 154 5.56 -20.24 18.91
C GLY A 154 6.71 -21.17 19.30
N ILE A 155 7.55 -21.52 18.34
CA ILE A 155 8.70 -22.41 18.55
C ILE A 155 9.97 -21.64 18.21
N TYR A 156 10.92 -21.65 19.15
CA TYR A 156 12.27 -21.19 18.89
C TYR A 156 13.13 -22.40 18.49
N VAL A 157 13.74 -22.33 17.33
CA VAL A 157 14.65 -23.36 16.83
C VAL A 157 16.06 -22.78 16.83
N GLU A 158 16.97 -23.41 17.56
CA GLU A 158 18.35 -23.02 17.56
C GLU A 158 19.01 -23.24 16.20
N SER A 159 20.01 -22.41 15.89
CA SER A 159 20.78 -22.58 14.66
C SER A 159 21.50 -23.94 14.65
N PRO A 160 21.38 -24.74 13.60
CA PRO A 160 22.14 -25.97 13.44
C PRO A 160 23.63 -25.73 13.23
N PHE A 161 24.02 -24.47 12.95
CA PHE A 161 25.40 -24.10 12.72
C PHE A 161 26.10 -23.75 14.04
N SER A 162 27.23 -24.40 14.31
CA SER A 162 28.02 -24.12 15.50
C SER A 162 28.55 -22.71 15.53
N GLN A 163 28.33 -22.02 16.65
CA GLN A 163 28.86 -20.66 16.89
C GLN A 163 30.41 -20.60 16.79
N LYS A 164 31.07 -21.71 17.02
CA LYS A 164 32.56 -21.82 16.90
C LYS A 164 33.04 -21.64 15.46
N ASN A 165 32.21 -21.92 14.50
CA ASN A 165 32.52 -21.77 13.07
C ASN A 165 32.17 -20.37 12.53
N ARG A 166 31.73 -19.47 13.40
CA ARG A 166 31.31 -18.11 13.03
C ARG A 166 32.54 -17.21 13.00
N CYS A 167 32.84 -16.65 11.84
CA CYS A 167 33.81 -15.58 11.69
C CYS A 167 33.03 -14.26 11.52
N ILE A 168 33.32 -13.29 12.39
CA ILE A 168 32.75 -11.96 12.32
C ILE A 168 33.88 -11.01 12.00
N LEU A 169 33.83 -10.35 10.84
CA LEU A 169 34.75 -9.31 10.44
C LEU A 169 34.04 -7.97 10.57
N ASN A 170 34.70 -7.00 11.20
CA ASN A 170 34.22 -5.63 11.31
C ASN A 170 35.13 -4.73 10.49
N ALA A 171 34.59 -4.24 9.35
CA ALA A 171 35.25 -3.22 8.53
C ALA A 171 34.88 -1.82 9.08
N GLY A 172 35.57 -1.39 10.13
CA GLY A 172 35.30 -0.11 10.80
C GLY A 172 35.64 1.14 9.99
N ASP A 173 36.42 0.97 8.93
CA ASP A 173 36.88 1.99 7.97
C ASP A 173 35.86 2.21 6.81
N VAL A 174 34.89 1.31 6.65
CA VAL A 174 33.86 1.41 5.61
C VAL A 174 32.54 1.94 6.19
N SER A 175 32.01 2.99 5.60
CA SER A 175 30.75 3.60 6.03
C SER A 175 29.53 2.88 5.43
N SER A 176 28.56 2.50 6.26
CA SER A 176 27.28 1.92 5.80
C SER A 176 26.23 2.97 5.34
N LEU A 177 26.57 4.26 5.39
CA LEU A 177 25.65 5.34 5.00
C LEU A 177 25.26 5.23 3.54
N TYR A 178 23.95 5.33 3.27
CA TYR A 178 23.40 5.24 1.92
C TYR A 178 24.00 6.29 0.97
N SER A 179 24.20 7.51 1.46
CA SER A 179 24.77 8.63 0.70
C SER A 179 26.23 8.41 0.25
N ARG A 180 26.93 7.46 0.85
CA ARG A 180 28.32 7.10 0.51
C ARG A 180 28.42 5.86 -0.38
N ARG A 181 27.32 5.22 -0.71
CA ARG A 181 27.31 4.10 -1.67
C ARG A 181 27.74 4.60 -3.05
N GLY A 182 28.75 3.97 -3.61
CA GLY A 182 29.33 4.37 -4.90
C GLY A 182 30.67 5.08 -4.81
N TYR A 183 31.20 5.31 -3.60
CA TYR A 183 32.61 5.68 -3.44
C TYR A 183 33.52 4.45 -3.63
N GLU A 184 34.78 4.68 -4.04
CA GLU A 184 35.75 3.63 -4.31
C GLU A 184 36.01 2.68 -3.12
N GLU A 185 35.78 3.14 -1.89
CA GLU A 185 35.90 2.33 -0.67
C GLU A 185 34.91 1.13 -0.61
N TYR A 186 33.95 1.03 -1.54
CA TYR A 186 33.00 -0.07 -1.64
C TYR A 186 33.32 -1.04 -2.81
N HIS A 187 34.32 -0.79 -3.57
CA HIS A 187 34.79 -1.60 -4.69
C HIS A 187 36.11 -2.28 -4.35
#